data_589ecc7182555c5920251fd9cfc28d7a
#
_entry.id   589ecc7182555c5920251fd9cfc28d7a
#
_cell.length_a   1.000
_cell.length_b   1.000
_cell.length_c   1.000
_cell.angle_alpha   90.00
_cell.angle_beta   90.00
_cell.angle_gamma   90.00
#
_symmetry.space_group_name_H-M   'P 1'
#
loop_
_entity.id
_entity.type
_entity.pdbx_description
1 polymer ?
#
loop_
_entity_poly.entity_id
_entity_poly.type
_entity_poly.pdbx_seq_one_letter_code
_entity_poly.pdbx_strand_id
1 'polypeptide(L)'
;MHHDAKAATCTEIGWEAYDTCKKCDYTTYVEIPASGHALVHHEAKAATCTEIGWEAYDTCKNCDYTTYVEIPASGHALVHHEAKAATCMEIGWEAYDTCKNCDYTTYVEIPAPGHALEHHEAKAATCTEIGWDAYDT
;
A
#
# COMPACT_ATOMS: atom_id res chain seq x y z
N MET A 1 45.79 38.61 12.10
CA MET A 1 44.39 38.30 12.51
C MET A 1 44.21 36.80 12.35
N HIS A 2 43.76 36.14 13.42
CA HIS A 2 43.55 34.70 13.41
C HIS A 2 42.15 34.37 12.90
N HIS A 3 42.03 33.30 12.10
CA HIS A 3 40.78 32.73 11.57
C HIS A 3 40.71 31.25 11.94
N ASP A 4 39.58 30.85 12.52
CA ASP A 4 39.40 29.46 12.95
C ASP A 4 39.20 28.53 11.72
N ALA A 5 39.54 27.25 11.91
CA ALA A 5 39.34 26.22 10.91
C ALA A 5 37.85 26.00 10.60
N LYS A 6 37.53 25.72 9.33
CA LYS A 6 36.21 25.23 8.90
C LYS A 6 36.39 23.88 8.23
N ALA A 7 35.67 22.87 8.71
CA ALA A 7 35.65 21.56 8.06
C ALA A 7 34.96 21.65 6.69
N ALA A 8 35.49 20.95 5.69
CA ALA A 8 34.82 20.76 4.41
C ALA A 8 33.56 19.88 4.59
N THR A 9 32.54 20.15 3.80
CA THR A 9 31.34 19.32 3.69
C THR A 9 31.31 18.58 2.35
N CYS A 10 30.21 17.86 2.07
CA CYS A 10 30.06 17.23 0.77
C CYS A 10 30.06 18.23 -0.40
N THR A 11 29.58 19.45 -0.15
CA THR A 11 29.34 20.48 -1.21
C THR A 11 30.14 21.74 -1.01
N GLU A 12 30.65 22.01 0.18
CA GLU A 12 31.37 23.22 0.50
C GLU A 12 32.82 22.93 0.84
N ILE A 13 33.72 23.84 0.40
CA ILE A 13 35.09 23.84 0.81
C ILE A 13 35.24 24.18 2.30
N GLY A 14 36.27 23.63 2.90
CA GLY A 14 36.74 24.00 4.23
C GLY A 14 38.09 24.68 4.16
N TRP A 15 38.69 24.96 5.30
CA TRP A 15 40.06 25.49 5.44
C TRP A 15 40.63 25.17 6.81
N GLU A 16 41.94 25.04 6.90
CA GLU A 16 42.63 24.96 8.18
C GLU A 16 42.63 26.34 8.87
N ALA A 17 42.84 26.34 10.20
CA ALA A 17 43.01 27.60 10.91
C ALA A 17 44.17 28.38 10.31
N TYR A 18 43.99 29.65 10.02
CA TYR A 18 44.99 30.48 9.32
C TYR A 18 45.07 31.88 9.89
N ASP A 19 46.21 32.52 9.64
CA ASP A 19 46.48 33.89 10.00
C ASP A 19 46.60 34.80 8.79
N THR A 20 46.08 36.02 8.88
CA THR A 20 46.26 37.08 7.90
C THR A 20 47.00 38.25 8.51
N CYS A 21 47.87 38.90 7.70
CA CYS A 21 48.54 40.12 8.10
C CYS A 21 47.64 41.35 7.89
N LYS A 22 47.56 42.25 8.87
CA LYS A 22 46.77 43.48 8.79
C LYS A 22 47.37 44.55 7.87
N LYS A 23 48.67 44.41 7.52
CA LYS A 23 49.43 45.44 6.82
C LYS A 23 50.02 45.00 5.46
N CYS A 24 49.81 43.72 5.10
CA CYS A 24 50.31 43.15 3.84
C CYS A 24 49.44 41.94 3.47
N ASP A 25 49.62 41.43 2.26
CA ASP A 25 48.81 40.32 1.69
C ASP A 25 49.24 38.92 2.16
N TYR A 26 50.04 38.85 3.22
CA TYR A 26 50.49 37.57 3.77
C TYR A 26 49.34 36.83 4.43
N THR A 27 49.16 35.54 4.04
CA THR A 27 48.21 34.60 4.61
C THR A 27 48.79 33.19 4.71
N THR A 28 48.39 32.44 5.72
CA THR A 28 48.70 31.02 5.85
C THR A 28 47.50 30.16 5.43
N TYR A 29 46.56 30.70 4.71
CA TYR A 29 45.33 30.01 4.24
C TYR A 29 45.65 28.74 3.46
N VAL A 30 45.04 27.61 3.91
CA VAL A 30 45.07 26.33 3.23
C VAL A 30 43.64 25.88 3.02
N GLU A 31 43.23 25.72 1.78
CA GLU A 31 41.91 25.24 1.39
C GLU A 31 41.83 23.75 1.54
N ILE A 32 40.68 23.27 2.07
CA ILE A 32 40.28 21.86 2.10
C ILE A 32 39.14 21.71 1.09
N PRO A 33 39.33 20.99 -0.03
CA PRO A 33 38.29 20.84 -1.04
C PRO A 33 37.04 20.12 -0.47
N ALA A 34 35.86 20.41 -1.06
CA ALA A 34 34.64 19.69 -0.76
C ALA A 34 34.81 18.18 -1.02
N SER A 35 34.34 17.34 -0.11
CA SER A 35 34.54 15.88 -0.15
C SER A 35 33.73 15.15 -1.21
N GLY A 36 32.69 15.80 -1.78
CA GLY A 36 31.70 15.16 -2.62
C GLY A 36 30.74 14.25 -1.84
N HIS A 37 29.80 13.64 -2.54
CA HIS A 37 28.84 12.71 -1.94
C HIS A 37 29.35 11.26 -1.98
N ALA A 38 29.30 10.57 -0.86
CA ALA A 38 29.51 9.11 -0.75
C ALA A 38 28.17 8.42 -0.93
N LEU A 39 27.81 8.07 -2.16
CA LEU A 39 26.49 7.58 -2.52
C LEU A 39 26.25 6.12 -2.11
N VAL A 40 25.04 5.85 -1.61
CA VAL A 40 24.47 4.53 -1.38
C VAL A 40 23.25 4.38 -2.26
N HIS A 41 23.25 3.36 -3.10
CA HIS A 41 22.15 3.06 -4.02
C HIS A 41 21.03 2.28 -3.32
N HIS A 42 19.78 2.65 -3.60
CA HIS A 42 18.56 1.99 -3.17
C HIS A 42 17.73 1.60 -4.38
N GLU A 43 17.31 0.33 -4.42
CA GLU A 43 16.50 -0.19 -5.52
C GLU A 43 15.08 0.39 -5.54
N ALA A 44 14.49 0.46 -6.73
CA ALA A 44 13.11 0.88 -6.92
C ALA A 44 12.12 -0.09 -6.26
N LYS A 45 11.02 0.45 -5.75
CA LYS A 45 9.84 -0.32 -5.31
C LYS A 45 8.61 0.16 -6.08
N ALA A 46 7.91 -0.76 -6.76
CA ALA A 46 6.65 -0.42 -7.41
C ALA A 46 5.57 -0.06 -6.39
N ALA A 47 4.76 0.95 -6.69
CA ALA A 47 3.55 1.23 -5.92
C ALA A 47 2.50 0.13 -6.12
N THR A 48 1.69 -0.12 -5.10
CA THR A 48 0.53 -1.01 -5.16
C THR A 48 -0.77 -0.21 -5.08
N CYS A 49 -1.91 -0.89 -5.00
CA CYS A 49 -3.19 -0.19 -4.80
C CYS A 49 -3.25 0.60 -3.49
N THR A 50 -2.57 0.13 -2.46
CA THR A 50 -2.65 0.67 -1.09
C THR A 50 -1.33 1.22 -0.55
N GLU A 51 -0.20 0.84 -1.14
CA GLU A 51 1.13 1.25 -0.68
C GLU A 51 1.83 2.13 -1.70
N ILE A 52 2.56 3.12 -1.20
CA ILE A 52 3.47 3.94 -2.01
C ILE A 52 4.65 3.10 -2.51
N GLY A 53 5.17 3.47 -3.66
CA GLY A 53 6.44 3.00 -4.20
C GLY A 53 7.46 4.13 -4.28
N TRP A 54 8.59 3.87 -4.90
CA TRP A 54 9.64 4.84 -5.19
C TRP A 54 10.52 4.39 -6.37
N GLU A 55 11.06 5.34 -7.07
CA GLU A 55 12.09 5.06 -8.08
C GLU A 55 13.41 4.66 -7.40
N ALA A 56 14.31 4.02 -8.14
CA ALA A 56 15.67 3.78 -7.65
C ALA A 56 16.32 5.13 -7.32
N TYR A 57 16.94 5.25 -6.15
CA TYR A 57 17.51 6.50 -5.67
C TYR A 57 18.81 6.30 -4.92
N ASP A 58 19.54 7.38 -4.76
CA ASP A 58 20.79 7.40 -4.02
C ASP A 58 20.65 8.30 -2.79
N THR A 59 21.32 7.92 -1.71
CA THR A 59 21.51 8.74 -0.51
C THR A 59 22.98 8.95 -0.22
N CYS A 60 23.35 10.05 0.42
CA CYS A 60 24.72 10.26 0.88
C CYS A 60 24.91 9.77 2.30
N LYS A 61 26.04 9.07 2.58
CA LYS A 61 26.39 8.61 3.95
C LYS A 61 26.69 9.75 4.91
N ASN A 62 27.14 10.90 4.40
CA ASN A 62 27.73 11.96 5.19
C ASN A 62 26.87 13.23 5.29
N CYS A 63 25.75 13.29 4.57
CA CYS A 63 24.81 14.41 4.59
C CYS A 63 23.40 13.95 4.17
N ASP A 64 22.43 14.84 4.18
CA ASP A 64 21.01 14.55 3.90
C ASP A 64 20.69 14.53 2.39
N TYR A 65 21.71 14.48 1.52
CA TYR A 65 21.47 14.41 0.08
C TYR A 65 20.75 13.11 -0.31
N THR A 66 19.70 13.26 -1.10
CA THR A 66 18.96 12.13 -1.67
C THR A 66 18.36 12.49 -3.02
N THR A 67 18.23 11.51 -3.89
CA THR A 67 17.49 11.59 -5.17
C THR A 67 16.12 10.90 -5.07
N TYR A 68 15.61 10.64 -3.86
CA TYR A 68 14.35 9.95 -3.61
C TYR A 68 13.18 10.61 -4.34
N VAL A 69 12.43 9.79 -5.11
CA VAL A 69 11.19 10.17 -5.77
C VAL A 69 10.12 9.16 -5.37
N GLU A 70 9.08 9.64 -4.70
CA GLU A 70 7.93 8.84 -4.30
C GLU A 70 6.99 8.58 -5.48
N ILE A 71 6.48 7.35 -5.56
CA ILE A 71 5.40 6.96 -6.47
C ILE A 71 4.16 6.72 -5.59
N PRO A 72 3.11 7.54 -5.71
CA PRO A 72 1.91 7.38 -4.88
C PRO A 72 1.22 6.04 -5.13
N ALA A 73 0.49 5.52 -4.12
CA ALA A 73 -0.37 4.36 -4.27
C ALA A 73 -1.41 4.60 -5.38
N SER A 74 -1.62 3.60 -6.24
CA SER A 74 -2.48 3.74 -7.43
C SER A 74 -3.99 3.77 -7.12
N GLY A 75 -4.39 3.37 -5.90
CA GLY A 75 -5.78 3.14 -5.55
C GLY A 75 -6.35 1.87 -6.19
N HIS A 76 -7.64 1.57 -5.92
CA HIS A 76 -8.33 0.42 -6.48
C HIS A 76 -9.02 0.78 -7.79
N ALA A 77 -8.79 -0.01 -8.84
CA ALA A 77 -9.56 0.03 -10.09
C ALA A 77 -10.76 -0.91 -9.94
N LEU A 78 -11.89 -0.38 -9.48
CA LEU A 78 -13.06 -1.17 -9.10
C LEU A 78 -13.86 -1.67 -10.32
N VAL A 79 -14.33 -2.92 -10.20
CA VAL A 79 -15.30 -3.57 -11.10
C VAL A 79 -16.52 -3.92 -10.26
N HIS A 80 -17.66 -3.38 -10.64
CA HIS A 80 -18.93 -3.63 -9.96
C HIS A 80 -19.55 -4.96 -10.40
N HIS A 81 -20.09 -5.71 -9.42
CA HIS A 81 -20.85 -6.94 -9.62
C HIS A 81 -22.23 -6.80 -8.98
N GLU A 82 -23.27 -7.12 -9.75
CA GLU A 82 -24.66 -7.03 -9.31
C GLU A 82 -24.98 -8.08 -8.24
N ALA A 83 -25.94 -7.73 -7.38
CA ALA A 83 -26.45 -8.63 -6.35
C ALA A 83 -27.18 -9.84 -6.97
N LYS A 84 -27.07 -10.99 -6.31
CA LYS A 84 -27.85 -12.20 -6.60
C LYS A 84 -28.62 -12.60 -5.33
N ALA A 85 -29.95 -12.70 -5.43
CA ALA A 85 -30.75 -13.20 -4.33
C ALA A 85 -30.45 -14.69 -4.06
N ALA A 86 -30.39 -15.08 -2.78
CA ALA A 86 -30.32 -16.49 -2.39
C ALA A 86 -31.65 -17.19 -2.72
N THR A 87 -31.58 -18.46 -3.07
CA THR A 87 -32.74 -19.36 -3.21
C THR A 87 -32.71 -20.42 -2.10
N CYS A 88 -33.72 -21.27 -2.01
CA CYS A 88 -33.73 -22.34 -1.01
C CYS A 88 -32.52 -23.28 -1.07
N MET A 89 -31.90 -23.42 -2.25
CA MET A 89 -30.78 -24.36 -2.49
C MET A 89 -29.48 -23.71 -2.93
N GLU A 90 -29.51 -22.43 -3.32
CA GLU A 90 -28.32 -21.71 -3.80
C GLU A 90 -28.03 -20.49 -2.93
N ILE A 91 -26.76 -20.24 -2.70
CA ILE A 91 -26.29 -19.01 -2.08
C ILE A 91 -26.55 -17.81 -2.98
N GLY A 92 -26.76 -16.66 -2.37
CA GLY A 92 -26.79 -15.36 -3.03
C GLY A 92 -25.60 -14.50 -2.58
N TRP A 93 -25.59 -13.26 -3.02
CA TRP A 93 -24.63 -12.24 -2.59
C TRP A 93 -25.19 -10.84 -2.77
N GLU A 94 -24.74 -9.94 -1.95
CA GLU A 94 -25.01 -8.50 -2.16
C GLU A 94 -24.21 -7.97 -3.34
N ALA A 95 -24.61 -6.81 -3.89
CA ALA A 95 -23.79 -6.12 -4.88
C ALA A 95 -22.42 -5.80 -4.28
N TYR A 96 -21.36 -6.10 -4.99
CA TYR A 96 -19.99 -5.94 -4.50
C TYR A 96 -19.04 -5.45 -5.57
N ASP A 97 -17.89 -4.95 -5.13
CA ASP A 97 -16.83 -4.50 -6.02
C ASP A 97 -15.59 -5.38 -5.84
N THR A 98 -14.87 -5.61 -6.93
CA THR A 98 -13.55 -6.23 -6.95
C THR A 98 -12.52 -5.29 -7.57
N CYS A 99 -11.26 -5.39 -7.20
CA CYS A 99 -10.19 -4.64 -7.85
C CYS A 99 -9.56 -5.46 -8.99
N LYS A 100 -9.29 -4.80 -10.13
CA LYS A 100 -8.59 -5.45 -11.27
C LYS A 100 -7.13 -5.80 -10.99
N ASN A 101 -6.50 -5.09 -10.06
CA ASN A 101 -5.06 -5.09 -9.86
C ASN A 101 -4.61 -5.79 -8.57
N CYS A 102 -5.55 -6.17 -7.69
CA CYS A 102 -5.28 -6.85 -6.42
C CYS A 102 -6.50 -7.64 -5.96
N ASP A 103 -6.37 -8.37 -4.87
CA ASP A 103 -7.42 -9.25 -4.32
C ASP A 103 -8.49 -8.52 -3.50
N TYR A 104 -8.54 -7.19 -3.56
CA TYR A 104 -9.57 -6.42 -2.85
C TYR A 104 -10.96 -6.76 -3.34
N THR A 105 -11.87 -7.04 -2.41
CA THR A 105 -13.29 -7.28 -2.67
C THR A 105 -14.15 -6.83 -1.50
N THR A 106 -15.37 -6.39 -1.80
CA THR A 106 -16.44 -6.11 -0.83
C THR A 106 -17.48 -7.22 -0.79
N TYR A 107 -17.18 -8.42 -1.33
CA TYR A 107 -18.11 -9.56 -1.43
C TYR A 107 -18.68 -9.95 -0.09
N VAL A 108 -20.02 -10.04 -0.03
CA VAL A 108 -20.79 -10.55 1.11
C VAL A 108 -21.72 -11.65 0.62
N GLU A 109 -21.53 -12.85 1.15
CA GLU A 109 -22.36 -14.00 0.82
C GLU A 109 -23.69 -13.95 1.59
N ILE A 110 -24.77 -14.31 0.90
CA ILE A 110 -26.09 -14.54 1.49
C ILE A 110 -26.32 -16.04 1.45
N PRO A 111 -26.34 -16.74 2.63
CA PRO A 111 -26.52 -18.20 2.65
C PRO A 111 -27.90 -18.61 2.12
N ALA A 112 -27.97 -19.79 1.51
CA ALA A 112 -29.25 -20.38 1.14
C ALA A 112 -30.07 -20.68 2.39
N PRO A 113 -31.29 -20.17 2.52
CA PRO A 113 -32.13 -20.36 3.74
C PRO A 113 -32.62 -21.79 3.93
N GLY A 114 -32.45 -22.65 2.92
CA GLY A 114 -33.03 -24.00 2.92
C GLY A 114 -34.54 -24.02 2.68
N HIS A 115 -35.15 -25.19 2.77
CA HIS A 115 -36.59 -25.33 2.65
C HIS A 115 -37.26 -25.13 4.00
N ALA A 116 -38.30 -24.33 4.08
CA ALA A 116 -39.21 -24.24 5.19
C ALA A 116 -40.35 -25.29 4.95
N LEU A 117 -40.10 -26.50 5.39
CA LEU A 117 -41.04 -27.60 5.16
C LEU A 117 -42.24 -27.51 6.11
N GLU A 118 -43.43 -27.67 5.57
CA GLU A 118 -44.68 -27.86 6.33
C GLU A 118 -45.03 -29.32 6.34
N HIS A 119 -45.13 -29.90 7.54
CA HIS A 119 -45.49 -31.33 7.72
C HIS A 119 -46.98 -31.54 7.64
N HIS A 120 -47.41 -32.45 6.76
CA HIS A 120 -48.80 -32.89 6.62
C HIS A 120 -48.93 -34.30 7.17
N GLU A 121 -49.78 -34.44 8.16
CA GLU A 121 -50.07 -35.74 8.79
C GLU A 121 -50.76 -36.72 7.81
N ALA A 122 -50.51 -38.02 7.99
CA ALA A 122 -51.13 -39.04 7.21
C ALA A 122 -52.66 -39.05 7.43
N LYS A 123 -53.42 -39.28 6.38
CA LYS A 123 -54.88 -39.47 6.43
C LYS A 123 -55.23 -40.87 5.93
N ALA A 124 -55.90 -41.66 6.77
CA ALA A 124 -56.38 -42.97 6.34
C ALA A 124 -57.47 -42.84 5.26
N ALA A 125 -57.44 -43.73 4.25
CA ALA A 125 -58.49 -43.81 3.24
C ALA A 125 -59.81 -44.35 3.92
N THR A 126 -60.97 -43.84 3.41
CA THR A 126 -62.32 -44.31 3.76
C THR A 126 -63.00 -44.91 2.54
N CYS A 127 -64.20 -45.42 2.68
CA CYS A 127 -64.95 -45.97 1.54
C CYS A 127 -65.29 -44.91 0.47
N THR A 128 -65.25 -43.62 0.83
CA THR A 128 -65.66 -42.52 -0.04
C THR A 128 -64.55 -41.47 -0.30
N GLU A 129 -63.45 -41.54 0.48
CA GLU A 129 -62.35 -40.57 0.41
C GLU A 129 -61.01 -41.27 0.29
N ILE A 130 -60.12 -40.70 -0.54
CA ILE A 130 -58.75 -41.14 -0.63
C ILE A 130 -57.96 -40.70 0.61
N GLY A 131 -57.03 -41.57 1.05
CA GLY A 131 -56.05 -41.22 2.07
C GLY A 131 -54.72 -40.84 1.48
N TRP A 132 -53.80 -40.44 2.32
CA TRP A 132 -52.40 -40.18 1.98
C TRP A 132 -51.46 -40.45 3.17
N ASP A 133 -50.25 -40.81 2.84
CA ASP A 133 -49.19 -40.91 3.85
C ASP A 133 -48.73 -39.51 4.30
N ALA A 134 -48.08 -39.42 5.46
CA ALA A 134 -47.49 -38.18 5.91
C ALA A 134 -46.45 -37.70 4.89
N TYR A 135 -46.45 -36.42 4.57
CA TYR A 135 -45.52 -35.78 3.61
C TYR A 135 -45.18 -34.35 3.99
N ASP A 136 -44.06 -33.86 3.50
CA ASP A 136 -43.62 -32.47 3.66
C ASP A 136 -43.73 -31.70 2.34
N THR A 137 -44.10 -30.39 2.40
CA THR A 137 -44.19 -29.48 1.24
C THR A 137 -43.41 -28.20 1.47
#